data_55aa7803863397dcb221500fb26c5f74
#
_entry.id   55aa7803863397dcb221500fb26c5f74
#
_cell.length_a   1.000
_cell.length_b   1.000
_cell.length_c   1.000
_cell.angle_alpha   90.00
_cell.angle_beta   90.00
_cell.angle_gamma   90.00
#
_symmetry.space_group_name_H-M   'P 1'
#
loop_
_entity.id
_entity.type
_entity.pdbx_description
1 polymer ?
#
loop_
_entity_poly.entity_id
_entity_poly.type
_entity_poly.pdbx_seq_one_letter_code
_entity_poly.pdbx_strand_id
1 'polypeptide(L)'
;MDTTAKDIRFDEAGECNFCKNYDEVLVKDLYTNDGGEEKLNALIEEIKRKGKGKQYDCLIGLSGGVDSSYVAYLIKKKYGLRALAIHMDNGWNTELAVSNVEHIVKKLDIDLTTHVLDWKEFKDIQTSFLKSSVSNIEIPTDHAIWAILIKTAGKMGIPYIIAGNNVVTESIMPESWLYGSKDSKLITSIHKKFGKVKMKTYPKLTT
;
A
#
# COMPACT_ATOMS: atom_id res chain seq x y z
N MET A 1 13.52 12.78 -13.71
CA MET A 1 14.12 13.38 -12.51
C MET A 1 14.84 14.65 -12.90
N ASP A 2 14.99 15.58 -11.99
CA ASP A 2 15.67 16.82 -12.24
C ASP A 2 16.65 17.16 -11.08
N THR A 3 17.33 18.30 -11.17
CA THR A 3 18.35 18.75 -10.22
C THR A 3 17.81 19.15 -8.85
N THR A 4 16.51 19.07 -8.59
CA THR A 4 15.94 19.24 -7.25
C THR A 4 16.17 18.01 -6.36
N ALA A 5 16.47 16.86 -6.96
CA ALA A 5 16.98 15.70 -6.22
C ALA A 5 18.43 15.96 -5.82
N LYS A 6 18.70 16.13 -4.51
CA LYS A 6 20.02 16.54 -3.98
C LYS A 6 21.17 15.63 -4.40
N ASP A 7 20.88 14.33 -4.56
CA ASP A 7 21.89 13.31 -4.85
C ASP A 7 21.91 12.88 -6.32
N ILE A 8 21.26 13.64 -7.21
CA ILE A 8 21.28 13.31 -8.64
C ILE A 8 22.66 13.54 -9.23
N ARG A 9 23.14 12.56 -9.96
CA ARG A 9 24.38 12.59 -10.71
C ARG A 9 24.10 12.09 -12.11
N PHE A 10 24.70 12.73 -13.10
CA PHE A 10 24.63 12.33 -14.51
C PHE A 10 25.97 11.79 -14.94
N ASP A 11 25.97 10.78 -15.77
CA ASP A 11 27.15 10.30 -16.44
C ASP A 11 27.44 11.11 -17.72
N GLU A 12 28.47 10.70 -18.47
CA GLU A 12 28.88 11.35 -19.74
C GLU A 12 27.83 11.23 -20.83
N ALA A 13 26.93 10.22 -20.77
CA ALA A 13 25.81 10.03 -21.68
C ALA A 13 24.57 10.82 -21.27
N GLY A 14 24.59 11.50 -20.11
CA GLY A 14 23.45 12.23 -19.56
C GLY A 14 22.43 11.36 -18.83
N GLU A 15 22.76 10.09 -18.54
CA GLU A 15 21.91 9.21 -17.77
C GLU A 15 22.13 9.41 -16.25
N CYS A 16 21.03 9.50 -15.48
CA CYS A 16 21.14 9.76 -14.05
C CYS A 16 21.28 8.46 -13.25
N ASN A 17 21.91 8.60 -12.06
CA ASN A 17 22.07 7.48 -11.12
C ASN A 17 20.76 6.82 -10.70
N PHE A 18 19.62 7.53 -10.70
CA PHE A 18 18.32 6.94 -10.37
C PHE A 18 17.80 6.05 -11.51
N CYS A 19 18.05 6.40 -12.77
CA CYS A 19 17.74 5.53 -13.91
C CYS A 19 18.56 4.24 -13.82
N LYS A 20 19.87 4.34 -13.59
CA LYS A 20 20.73 3.17 -13.42
C LYS A 20 20.30 2.28 -12.26
N ASN A 21 19.98 2.87 -11.11
CA ASN A 21 19.48 2.13 -9.96
C ASN A 21 18.15 1.43 -10.27
N TYR A 22 17.28 2.08 -11.05
CA TYR A 22 16.02 1.47 -11.49
C TYR A 22 16.26 0.21 -12.32
N ASP A 23 17.19 0.27 -13.28
CA ASP A 23 17.54 -0.90 -14.10
C ASP A 23 18.13 -2.03 -13.25
N GLU A 24 18.96 -1.70 -12.26
CA GLU A 24 19.50 -2.68 -11.31
C GLU A 24 18.40 -3.32 -10.44
N VAL A 25 17.41 -2.53 -10.00
CA VAL A 25 16.24 -3.04 -9.22
C VAL A 25 15.39 -3.93 -10.09
N LEU A 26 15.11 -3.52 -11.35
CA LEU A 26 14.35 -4.35 -12.29
C LEU A 26 15.00 -5.70 -12.53
N VAL A 27 16.33 -5.74 -12.71
CA VAL A 27 17.06 -7.01 -12.92
C VAL A 27 16.97 -7.93 -11.70
N LYS A 28 16.96 -7.36 -10.48
CA LYS A 28 16.91 -8.15 -9.24
C LYS A 28 15.50 -8.62 -8.87
N ASP A 29 14.51 -7.77 -9.06
CA ASP A 29 13.16 -7.94 -8.50
C ASP A 29 12.11 -8.37 -9.53
N LEU A 30 12.37 -8.13 -10.83
CA LEU A 30 11.55 -8.63 -11.92
C LEU A 30 12.04 -10.00 -12.39
N TYR A 31 11.35 -11.01 -11.96
CA TYR A 31 11.57 -12.35 -12.46
C TYR A 31 10.72 -12.56 -13.72
N THR A 32 11.30 -12.29 -14.89
CA THR A 32 10.62 -12.46 -16.20
C THR A 32 10.79 -13.85 -16.80
N ASN A 33 11.42 -14.77 -16.08
CA ASN A 33 11.71 -16.13 -16.48
C ASN A 33 10.96 -17.18 -15.63
N ASP A 34 11.08 -18.44 -16.00
CA ASP A 34 10.44 -19.58 -15.30
C ASP A 34 10.77 -19.63 -13.79
N GLY A 35 11.96 -19.16 -13.39
CA GLY A 35 12.35 -19.07 -11.98
C GLY A 35 11.50 -18.12 -11.15
N GLY A 36 10.84 -17.13 -11.76
CA GLY A 36 9.88 -16.26 -11.10
C GLY A 36 8.58 -16.98 -10.75
N GLU A 37 8.08 -17.79 -11.67
CA GLU A 37 6.87 -18.58 -11.44
C GLU A 37 7.09 -19.66 -10.37
N GLU A 38 8.24 -20.33 -10.37
CA GLU A 38 8.60 -21.28 -9.33
C GLU A 38 8.63 -20.66 -7.93
N LYS A 39 9.28 -19.48 -7.78
CA LYS A 39 9.32 -18.75 -6.51
C LYS A 39 7.94 -18.31 -6.05
N LEU A 40 7.11 -17.81 -6.96
CA LEU A 40 5.74 -17.42 -6.65
C LEU A 40 4.91 -18.62 -6.21
N ASN A 41 5.00 -19.75 -6.91
CA ASN A 41 4.28 -20.96 -6.55
C ASN A 41 4.74 -21.48 -5.17
N ALA A 42 6.04 -21.46 -4.87
CA ALA A 42 6.55 -21.84 -3.56
C ALA A 42 5.99 -20.93 -2.44
N LEU A 43 5.94 -19.63 -2.67
CA LEU A 43 5.34 -18.68 -1.73
C LEU A 43 3.83 -18.93 -1.53
N ILE A 44 3.10 -19.21 -2.61
CA ILE A 44 1.66 -19.52 -2.53
C ILE A 44 1.42 -20.79 -1.69
N GLU A 45 2.21 -21.84 -1.91
CA GLU A 45 2.10 -23.05 -1.10
C GLU A 45 2.47 -22.81 0.37
N GLU A 46 3.44 -21.96 0.65
CA GLU A 46 3.75 -21.53 2.03
C GLU A 46 2.57 -20.80 2.66
N ILE A 47 1.93 -19.87 1.94
CA ILE A 47 0.75 -19.13 2.42
C ILE A 47 -0.38 -20.12 2.76
N LYS A 48 -0.70 -21.05 1.86
CA LYS A 48 -1.71 -22.10 2.09
C LYS A 48 -1.39 -22.94 3.31
N ARG A 49 -0.14 -23.36 3.45
CA ARG A 49 0.31 -24.17 4.59
C ARG A 49 0.13 -23.46 5.92
N LYS A 50 0.51 -22.17 6.00
CA LYS A 50 0.36 -21.35 7.21
C LYS A 50 -1.09 -20.92 7.49
N GLY A 51 -1.93 -20.89 6.45
CA GLY A 51 -3.36 -20.66 6.54
C GLY A 51 -4.19 -21.88 6.92
N LYS A 52 -3.60 -23.08 6.96
CA LYS A 52 -4.32 -24.31 7.29
C LYS A 52 -4.98 -24.22 8.65
N GLY A 53 -6.29 -24.49 8.71
CA GLY A 53 -7.11 -24.40 9.92
C GLY A 53 -7.57 -23.00 10.29
N LYS A 54 -7.20 -21.97 9.50
CA LYS A 54 -7.67 -20.58 9.67
C LYS A 54 -8.79 -20.28 8.67
N GLN A 55 -9.56 -19.22 8.96
CA GLN A 55 -10.61 -18.75 8.04
C GLN A 55 -10.02 -18.18 6.74
N TYR A 56 -8.90 -17.44 6.86
CA TYR A 56 -8.23 -16.80 5.74
C TYR A 56 -6.75 -17.16 5.69
N ASP A 57 -6.22 -17.25 4.46
CA ASP A 57 -4.81 -17.50 4.19
C ASP A 57 -4.00 -16.19 4.19
N CYS A 58 -4.61 -15.10 3.69
CA CYS A 58 -3.99 -13.79 3.57
C CYS A 58 -5.00 -12.64 3.68
N LEU A 59 -4.48 -11.43 3.90
CA LEU A 59 -5.20 -10.17 3.69
C LEU A 59 -4.79 -9.53 2.36
N ILE A 60 -5.72 -8.80 1.75
CA ILE A 60 -5.43 -7.92 0.61
C ILE A 60 -6.00 -6.52 0.86
N GLY A 61 -5.26 -5.49 0.45
CA GLY A 61 -5.82 -4.14 0.30
C GLY A 61 -6.58 -4.03 -1.02
N LEU A 62 -7.81 -3.52 -1.00
CA LEU A 62 -8.63 -3.36 -2.20
C LEU A 62 -9.10 -1.92 -2.34
N SER A 63 -8.55 -1.19 -3.32
CA SER A 63 -8.86 0.22 -3.59
C SER A 63 -9.88 0.44 -4.70
N GLY A 64 -10.20 -0.62 -5.49
CA GLY A 64 -10.99 -0.49 -6.72
C GLY A 64 -10.17 -0.06 -7.95
N GLY A 65 -8.87 0.16 -7.79
CA GLY A 65 -7.92 0.37 -8.88
C GLY A 65 -7.51 -0.94 -9.56
N VAL A 66 -6.89 -0.84 -10.74
CA VAL A 66 -6.56 -2.00 -11.59
C VAL A 66 -5.60 -2.98 -10.90
N ASP A 67 -4.55 -2.49 -10.24
CA ASP A 67 -3.51 -3.34 -9.63
C ASP A 67 -4.08 -4.17 -8.48
N SER A 68 -4.77 -3.54 -7.52
CA SER A 68 -5.39 -4.25 -6.41
C SER A 68 -6.47 -5.23 -6.86
N SER A 69 -7.21 -4.89 -7.92
CA SER A 69 -8.24 -5.73 -8.52
C SER A 69 -7.62 -6.96 -9.20
N TYR A 70 -6.52 -6.77 -9.92
CA TYR A 70 -5.81 -7.86 -10.57
C TYR A 70 -5.18 -8.81 -9.54
N VAL A 71 -4.60 -8.29 -8.47
CA VAL A 71 -4.12 -9.10 -7.34
C VAL A 71 -5.27 -9.94 -6.76
N ALA A 72 -6.43 -9.33 -6.48
CA ALA A 72 -7.60 -10.05 -5.98
C ALA A 72 -8.02 -11.20 -6.91
N TYR A 73 -8.03 -10.94 -8.23
CA TYR A 73 -8.30 -11.95 -9.24
C TYR A 73 -7.28 -13.10 -9.21
N LEU A 74 -5.98 -12.79 -9.22
CA LEU A 74 -4.92 -13.80 -9.24
C LEU A 74 -4.99 -14.70 -8.00
N ILE A 75 -5.04 -14.12 -6.80
CA ILE A 75 -5.03 -14.90 -5.56
C ILE A 75 -6.26 -15.80 -5.42
N LYS A 76 -7.43 -15.33 -5.86
CA LYS A 76 -8.67 -16.12 -5.76
C LYS A 76 -8.80 -17.13 -6.90
N LYS A 77 -8.64 -16.70 -8.16
CA LYS A 77 -8.92 -17.54 -9.33
C LYS A 77 -7.74 -18.37 -9.79
N LYS A 78 -6.53 -17.82 -9.81
CA LYS A 78 -5.35 -18.58 -10.24
C LYS A 78 -4.82 -19.47 -9.11
N TYR A 79 -4.73 -18.93 -7.88
CA TYR A 79 -4.06 -19.61 -6.77
C TYR A 79 -5.00 -20.22 -5.72
N GLY A 80 -6.29 -19.90 -5.75
CA GLY A 80 -7.29 -20.48 -4.87
C GLY A 80 -7.12 -20.15 -3.40
N LEU A 81 -6.52 -18.98 -3.07
CA LEU A 81 -6.34 -18.53 -1.69
C LEU A 81 -7.66 -18.00 -1.12
N ARG A 82 -7.85 -18.22 0.18
CA ARG A 82 -8.93 -17.63 0.96
C ARG A 82 -8.45 -16.28 1.48
N ALA A 83 -8.85 -15.22 0.82
CA ALA A 83 -8.45 -13.87 1.18
C ALA A 83 -9.56 -13.11 1.91
N LEU A 84 -9.18 -12.26 2.86
CA LEU A 84 -10.03 -11.18 3.37
C LEU A 84 -9.59 -9.88 2.73
N ALA A 85 -10.49 -9.22 2.00
CA ALA A 85 -10.24 -7.90 1.45
C ALA A 85 -10.51 -6.82 2.50
N ILE A 86 -9.60 -5.86 2.55
CA ILE A 86 -9.72 -4.65 3.38
C ILE A 86 -9.84 -3.45 2.45
N HIS A 87 -10.93 -2.72 2.59
CA HIS A 87 -11.14 -1.43 1.94
C HIS A 87 -11.10 -0.32 2.98
N MET A 88 -10.42 0.79 2.67
CA MET A 88 -10.42 1.97 3.52
C MET A 88 -11.23 3.07 2.86
N ASP A 89 -12.27 3.53 3.55
CA ASP A 89 -13.01 4.73 3.18
C ASP A 89 -12.45 5.93 3.96
N ASN A 90 -11.76 6.80 3.25
CA ASN A 90 -11.17 8.02 3.76
C ASN A 90 -11.92 9.30 3.36
N GLY A 91 -13.09 9.15 2.75
CA GLY A 91 -13.91 10.26 2.25
C GLY A 91 -13.51 10.81 0.87
N TRP A 92 -12.47 10.26 0.23
CA TRP A 92 -12.03 10.65 -1.12
C TRP A 92 -12.34 9.62 -2.21
N ASN A 93 -12.98 8.51 -1.84
CA ASN A 93 -13.30 7.47 -2.81
C ASN A 93 -14.32 7.98 -3.85
N THR A 94 -14.00 7.77 -5.13
CA THR A 94 -14.97 8.02 -6.19
C THR A 94 -16.06 6.94 -6.20
N GLU A 95 -17.26 7.28 -6.66
CA GLU A 95 -18.34 6.30 -6.82
C GLU A 95 -17.91 5.11 -7.68
N LEU A 96 -17.10 5.36 -8.72
CA LEU A 96 -16.57 4.31 -9.57
C LEU A 96 -15.66 3.35 -8.78
N ALA A 97 -14.77 3.88 -7.93
CA ALA A 97 -13.87 3.03 -7.13
C ALA A 97 -14.66 2.15 -6.16
N VAL A 98 -15.65 2.71 -5.47
CA VAL A 98 -16.55 1.96 -4.56
C VAL A 98 -17.31 0.88 -5.32
N SER A 99 -17.92 1.23 -6.46
CA SER A 99 -18.62 0.28 -7.32
C SER A 99 -17.71 -0.85 -7.81
N ASN A 100 -16.46 -0.54 -8.18
CA ASN A 100 -15.49 -1.55 -8.57
C ASN A 100 -15.17 -2.51 -7.41
N VAL A 101 -14.96 -2.01 -6.20
CA VAL A 101 -14.73 -2.85 -5.01
C VAL A 101 -15.89 -3.83 -4.82
N GLU A 102 -17.13 -3.32 -4.82
CA GLU A 102 -18.34 -4.14 -4.66
C GLU A 102 -18.45 -5.22 -5.73
N HIS A 103 -18.27 -4.86 -7.00
CA HIS A 103 -18.33 -5.80 -8.11
C HIS A 103 -17.27 -6.90 -8.02
N ILE A 104 -16.02 -6.52 -7.65
CA ILE A 104 -14.90 -7.45 -7.56
C ILE A 104 -15.13 -8.46 -6.44
N VAL A 105 -15.47 -8.00 -5.23
CA VAL A 105 -15.68 -8.92 -4.11
C VAL A 105 -16.84 -9.85 -4.33
N LYS A 106 -17.94 -9.34 -4.92
CA LYS A 106 -19.12 -10.15 -5.28
C LYS A 106 -18.79 -11.18 -6.37
N LYS A 107 -18.09 -10.77 -7.44
CA LYS A 107 -17.75 -11.65 -8.56
C LYS A 107 -16.72 -12.71 -8.21
N LEU A 108 -15.80 -12.38 -7.32
CA LEU A 108 -14.74 -13.29 -6.86
C LEU A 108 -15.12 -14.07 -5.60
N ASP A 109 -16.26 -13.77 -4.98
CA ASP A 109 -16.66 -14.36 -3.70
C ASP A 109 -15.54 -14.20 -2.65
N ILE A 110 -15.16 -12.95 -2.37
CA ILE A 110 -14.16 -12.56 -1.39
C ILE A 110 -14.84 -11.78 -0.26
N ASP A 111 -14.58 -12.14 0.98
CA ASP A 111 -15.07 -11.39 2.12
C ASP A 111 -14.42 -10.01 2.18
N LEU A 112 -15.23 -8.98 2.49
CA LEU A 112 -14.80 -7.59 2.56
C LEU A 112 -15.03 -7.01 3.95
N THR A 113 -14.04 -6.32 4.46
CA THR A 113 -14.21 -5.41 5.60
C THR A 113 -13.86 -4.00 5.17
N THR A 114 -14.79 -3.07 5.34
CA THR A 114 -14.56 -1.64 5.10
C THR A 114 -14.24 -0.93 6.40
N HIS A 115 -13.14 -0.20 6.43
CA HIS A 115 -12.75 0.66 7.54
C HIS A 115 -12.98 2.12 7.15
N VAL A 116 -13.95 2.75 7.82
CA VAL A 116 -14.31 4.16 7.56
C VAL A 116 -13.53 5.04 8.53
N LEU A 117 -12.78 6.01 8.00
CA LEU A 117 -12.09 7.01 8.81
C LEU A 117 -13.07 8.11 9.26
N ASP A 118 -12.87 8.65 10.48
CA ASP A 118 -13.57 9.86 10.88
C ASP A 118 -13.14 11.02 9.99
N TRP A 119 -14.05 11.50 9.14
CA TRP A 119 -13.77 12.52 8.14
C TRP A 119 -13.29 13.84 8.75
N LYS A 120 -13.82 14.24 9.90
CA LYS A 120 -13.43 15.48 10.56
C LYS A 120 -11.97 15.42 11.03
N GLU A 121 -11.58 14.28 11.59
CA GLU A 121 -10.22 14.01 12.05
C GLU A 121 -9.26 13.90 10.86
N PHE A 122 -9.60 13.10 9.86
CA PHE A 122 -8.76 12.85 8.70
C PHE A 122 -8.55 14.11 7.83
N LYS A 123 -9.61 14.87 7.58
CA LYS A 123 -9.53 16.17 6.88
C LYS A 123 -8.58 17.13 7.57
N ASP A 124 -8.60 17.19 8.91
CA ASP A 124 -7.71 18.08 9.68
C ASP A 124 -6.25 17.63 9.58
N ILE A 125 -6.00 16.32 9.58
CA ILE A 125 -4.66 15.76 9.36
C ILE A 125 -4.14 16.14 7.97
N GLN A 126 -4.93 15.92 6.91
CA GLN A 126 -4.53 16.28 5.54
C GLN A 126 -4.32 17.79 5.37
N THR A 127 -5.20 18.60 5.96
CA THR A 127 -5.02 20.07 5.99
C THR A 127 -3.72 20.47 6.69
N SER A 128 -3.32 19.75 7.73
CA SER A 128 -2.05 19.97 8.43
C SER A 128 -0.86 19.65 7.53
N PHE A 129 -0.94 18.59 6.72
CA PHE A 129 0.09 18.24 5.75
C PHE A 129 0.23 19.30 4.64
N LEU A 130 -0.88 19.79 4.09
CA LEU A 130 -0.87 20.90 3.14
C LEU A 130 -0.19 22.14 3.72
N LYS A 131 -0.50 22.51 4.96
CA LYS A 131 0.12 23.67 5.64
C LYS A 131 1.60 23.46 5.95
N SER A 132 2.05 22.23 6.11
CA SER A 132 3.45 21.94 6.38
C SER A 132 4.34 21.97 5.15
N SER A 133 3.73 22.07 3.95
CA SER A 133 4.43 22.06 2.65
C SER A 133 5.34 20.84 2.43
N VAL A 134 4.96 19.67 2.98
CA VAL A 134 5.65 18.42 2.66
C VAL A 134 5.33 18.00 1.22
N SER A 135 6.28 17.36 0.57
CA SER A 135 6.17 16.97 -0.84
C SER A 135 5.09 15.93 -1.12
N ASN A 136 4.79 15.06 -0.14
CA ASN A 136 3.81 14.00 -0.29
C ASN A 136 2.67 14.15 0.72
N ILE A 137 1.50 14.57 0.24
CA ILE A 137 0.28 14.73 1.04
C ILE A 137 -0.47 13.41 1.29
N GLU A 138 -0.06 12.33 0.61
CA GLU A 138 -0.68 11.00 0.76
C GLU A 138 -0.13 10.19 1.94
N ILE A 139 0.94 10.66 2.59
CA ILE A 139 1.50 9.98 3.76
C ILE A 139 0.45 9.58 4.80
N PRO A 140 -0.52 10.44 5.18
CA PRO A 140 -1.57 10.02 6.11
C PRO A 140 -2.47 8.91 5.58
N THR A 141 -2.78 8.91 4.29
CA THR A 141 -3.58 7.87 3.64
C THR A 141 -2.84 6.53 3.68
N ASP A 142 -1.62 6.51 3.19
CA ASP A 142 -0.77 5.31 3.14
C ASP A 142 -0.53 4.73 4.53
N HIS A 143 -0.26 5.61 5.51
CA HIS A 143 -0.07 5.18 6.90
C HIS A 143 -1.31 4.51 7.46
N ALA A 144 -2.49 5.09 7.24
CA ALA A 144 -3.75 4.54 7.72
C ALA A 144 -4.02 3.16 7.08
N ILE A 145 -3.80 3.01 5.77
CA ILE A 145 -3.93 1.74 5.06
C ILE A 145 -3.05 0.67 5.71
N TRP A 146 -1.75 0.93 5.85
CA TRP A 146 -0.83 -0.02 6.47
C TRP A 146 -1.18 -0.31 7.93
N ALA A 147 -1.59 0.70 8.69
CA ALA A 147 -1.99 0.53 10.09
C ALA A 147 -3.23 -0.39 10.22
N ILE A 148 -4.22 -0.22 9.34
CA ILE A 148 -5.43 -1.05 9.32
C ILE A 148 -5.07 -2.49 8.93
N LEU A 149 -4.31 -2.67 7.84
CA LEU A 149 -3.91 -3.99 7.36
C LEU A 149 -3.12 -4.75 8.42
N ILE A 150 -2.08 -4.15 9.00
CA ILE A 150 -1.21 -4.79 9.99
C ILE A 150 -2.00 -5.13 11.27
N LYS A 151 -2.82 -4.20 11.77
CA LYS A 151 -3.65 -4.46 12.96
C LYS A 151 -4.68 -5.55 12.73
N THR A 152 -5.31 -5.56 11.56
CA THR A 152 -6.28 -6.61 11.20
C THR A 152 -5.57 -7.96 11.07
N ALA A 153 -4.42 -8.00 10.41
CA ALA A 153 -3.61 -9.21 10.28
C ALA A 153 -3.23 -9.77 11.66
N GLY A 154 -2.72 -8.90 12.55
CA GLY A 154 -2.36 -9.30 13.93
C GLY A 154 -3.56 -9.78 14.74
N LYS A 155 -4.70 -9.07 14.70
CA LYS A 155 -5.91 -9.45 15.41
C LYS A 155 -6.47 -10.80 14.97
N MET A 156 -6.40 -11.10 13.68
CA MET A 156 -6.93 -12.32 13.09
C MET A 156 -5.90 -13.46 12.97
N GLY A 157 -4.65 -13.20 13.35
CA GLY A 157 -3.56 -14.17 13.25
C GLY A 157 -3.22 -14.54 11.79
N ILE A 158 -3.44 -13.63 10.83
CA ILE A 158 -3.15 -13.83 9.42
C ILE A 158 -1.71 -13.39 9.15
N PRO A 159 -0.81 -14.27 8.71
CA PRO A 159 0.62 -13.95 8.62
C PRO A 159 1.03 -13.20 7.34
N TYR A 160 0.15 -13.12 6.34
CA TYR A 160 0.46 -12.54 5.05
C TYR A 160 -0.49 -11.42 4.67
N ILE A 161 0.09 -10.31 4.21
CA ILE A 161 -0.61 -9.21 3.55
C ILE A 161 -0.06 -9.14 2.13
N ILE A 162 -0.94 -9.25 1.14
CA ILE A 162 -0.59 -9.15 -0.29
C ILE A 162 -1.05 -7.78 -0.78
N ALA A 163 -0.11 -6.99 -1.28
CA ALA A 163 -0.37 -5.65 -1.79
C ALA A 163 -0.20 -5.60 -3.31
N GLY A 164 -0.97 -4.75 -3.95
CA GLY A 164 -0.91 -4.52 -5.40
C GLY A 164 0.03 -3.37 -5.75
N ASN A 165 1.32 -3.49 -5.39
CA ASN A 165 2.35 -2.53 -5.77
C ASN A 165 2.98 -2.93 -7.11
N ASN A 166 3.41 -1.93 -7.87
CA ASN A 166 4.05 -2.12 -9.17
C ASN A 166 5.48 -1.58 -9.14
N VAL A 167 6.46 -2.48 -9.08
CA VAL A 167 7.88 -2.11 -9.04
C VAL A 167 8.31 -1.30 -10.27
N VAL A 168 7.72 -1.59 -11.44
CA VAL A 168 8.09 -0.94 -12.70
C VAL A 168 7.74 0.56 -12.72
N THR A 169 6.64 0.94 -12.08
CA THR A 169 6.14 2.32 -12.08
C THR A 169 6.37 3.06 -10.77
N GLU A 170 6.70 2.37 -9.69
CA GLU A 170 6.72 2.95 -8.34
C GLU A 170 8.11 2.97 -7.67
N SER A 171 9.17 2.43 -8.33
CA SER A 171 10.48 2.23 -7.69
C SER A 171 11.55 3.24 -8.09
N ILE A 172 11.23 4.29 -8.85
CA ILE A 172 12.23 5.22 -9.41
C ILE A 172 12.41 6.52 -8.61
N MET A 173 11.60 6.76 -7.59
CA MET A 173 11.63 8.02 -6.83
C MET A 173 12.91 8.18 -6.01
N PRO A 174 13.54 9.38 -6.03
CA PRO A 174 14.66 9.68 -5.14
C PRO A 174 14.26 9.57 -3.67
N GLU A 175 15.08 8.93 -2.85
CA GLU A 175 14.82 8.82 -1.39
C GLU A 175 14.65 10.20 -0.73
N SER A 176 15.37 11.21 -1.22
CA SER A 176 15.26 12.59 -0.71
C SER A 176 13.89 13.25 -0.94
N TRP A 177 13.06 12.70 -1.83
CA TRP A 177 11.69 13.15 -2.06
C TRP A 177 10.66 12.34 -1.30
N LEU A 178 11.06 11.22 -0.71
CA LEU A 178 10.17 10.31 0.01
C LEU A 178 10.30 10.52 1.51
N TYR A 179 9.15 10.54 2.17
CA TYR A 179 9.07 10.38 3.61
C TYR A 179 8.46 9.02 3.91
N GLY A 180 8.96 8.34 4.94
CA GLY A 180 8.44 7.03 5.30
C GLY A 180 6.95 7.10 5.67
N SER A 181 6.08 6.53 4.85
CA SER A 181 4.63 6.47 5.12
C SER A 181 4.32 5.69 6.41
N LYS A 182 5.26 4.92 6.94
CA LYS A 182 5.11 4.21 8.21
C LYS A 182 5.53 5.03 9.43
N ASP A 183 6.02 6.25 9.26
CA ASP A 183 6.47 7.13 10.35
C ASP A 183 5.29 7.86 11.02
N SER A 184 4.77 7.28 12.09
CA SER A 184 3.70 7.90 12.90
C SER A 184 4.17 9.16 13.65
N LYS A 185 5.48 9.32 13.90
CA LYS A 185 6.02 10.50 14.57
C LYS A 185 5.95 11.72 13.67
N LEU A 186 6.25 11.55 12.37
CA LEU A 186 6.10 12.61 11.38
C LEU A 186 4.65 13.14 11.37
N ILE A 187 3.67 12.22 11.21
CA ILE A 187 2.25 12.59 11.18
C ILE A 187 1.83 13.30 12.46
N THR A 188 2.21 12.76 13.61
CA THR A 188 1.88 13.34 14.90
C THR A 188 2.51 14.72 15.09
N SER A 189 3.75 14.92 14.65
CA SER A 189 4.48 16.19 14.77
C SER A 189 3.86 17.28 13.88
N ILE A 190 3.54 16.95 12.64
CA ILE A 190 2.88 17.87 11.71
C ILE A 190 1.50 18.24 12.24
N HIS A 191 0.70 17.25 12.64
CA HIS A 191 -0.63 17.50 13.17
C HIS A 191 -0.61 18.30 14.47
N LYS A 192 0.34 18.06 15.38
CA LYS A 192 0.52 18.85 16.59
C LYS A 192 0.79 20.32 16.29
N LYS A 193 1.49 20.63 15.20
CA LYS A 193 1.86 22.02 14.82
C LYS A 193 0.73 22.74 14.09
N PHE A 194 -0.02 22.05 13.23
CA PHE A 194 -0.96 22.68 12.29
C PHE A 194 -2.41 22.25 12.46
N GLY A 195 -2.66 21.15 13.18
CA GLY A 195 -4.00 20.59 13.38
C GLY A 195 -4.81 21.35 14.43
N LYS A 196 -6.11 21.23 14.31
CA LYS A 196 -7.10 21.85 15.21
C LYS A 196 -8.00 20.82 15.88
N VAL A 197 -8.12 19.63 15.30
CA VAL A 197 -8.96 18.54 15.79
C VAL A 197 -8.12 17.52 16.54
N LYS A 198 -8.56 17.03 17.67
CA LYS A 198 -7.82 15.99 18.42
C LYS A 198 -7.87 14.66 17.66
N MET A 199 -6.71 14.10 17.38
CA MET A 199 -6.55 12.77 16.76
C MET A 199 -6.89 11.67 17.77
N LYS A 200 -8.05 11.01 17.60
CA LYS A 200 -8.57 9.98 18.52
C LYS A 200 -8.68 8.61 17.87
N THR A 201 -9.22 8.55 16.67
CA THR A 201 -9.59 7.31 15.97
C THR A 201 -8.69 7.00 14.79
N TYR A 202 -7.93 7.97 14.32
CA TYR A 202 -7.01 7.77 13.20
C TYR A 202 -6.06 6.60 13.43
N PRO A 203 -6.03 5.61 12.52
CA PRO A 203 -5.20 4.42 12.67
C PRO A 203 -3.71 4.79 12.63
N LYS A 204 -2.97 4.40 13.65
CA LYS A 204 -1.52 4.62 13.73
C LYS A 204 -0.78 3.32 13.94
N LEU A 205 0.37 3.18 13.26
CA LEU A 205 1.37 2.20 13.63
C LEU A 205 2.11 2.75 14.86
N THR A 206 2.09 2.00 15.94
CA THR A 206 2.94 2.25 17.12
C THR A 206 4.08 1.28 17.08
N THR A 207 5.31 1.78 17.17
CA THR A 207 6.50 0.97 17.46
C THR A 207 6.44 0.45 18.86
#